data_cff62da0ee007d41dc3ff12de604b085
#
_entry.id   cff62da0ee007d41dc3ff12de604b085
#
_cell.length_a   1.000
_cell.length_b   1.000
_cell.length_c   1.000
_cell.angle_alpha   90.00
_cell.angle_beta   90.00
_cell.angle_gamma   90.00
#
_symmetry.space_group_name_H-M   'P 1'
#
loop_
_entity.id
_entity.type
_entity.pdbx_description
1 polymer ?
#
loop_
_entity_poly.entity_id
_entity_poly.type
_entity_poly.pdbx_seq_one_letter_code
_entity_poly.pdbx_strand_id
1 'polypeptide(L)'
;MNGVEIEAVDSERDLGIILDHTGKPSLQCAKAAQKGNQVLGQLLRSFQCRDKEVLTQLYKVFVRPHLEYAIQAWCPYTVKDIEVLEKVQKRMVRQITSMRGTYEEKLAKIGLPTLQERRVRGDCIETFKMLNGFTRVNHEIWLSIMSRTEGAQALLSYDP
;
A
#
# COMPACT_ATOMS: atom_id res chain seq x y z
N MET A 1 34.57 -3.92 17.56
CA MET A 1 33.85 -3.00 16.68
C MET A 1 34.55 -1.66 16.79
N ASN A 2 35.18 -1.20 15.72
CA ASN A 2 35.85 0.09 15.70
C ASN A 2 34.76 1.17 15.82
N GLY A 3 34.90 2.06 16.84
CA GLY A 3 33.94 3.11 17.13
C GLY A 3 33.84 4.19 16.02
N VAL A 4 33.26 3.81 14.91
CA VAL A 4 32.83 4.78 13.89
C VAL A 4 31.49 5.33 14.37
N GLU A 5 31.45 6.62 14.68
CA GLU A 5 30.20 7.31 14.94
C GLU A 5 29.34 7.29 13.66
N ILE A 6 28.12 6.79 13.80
CA ILE A 6 27.14 6.80 12.71
C ILE A 6 26.45 8.18 12.74
N GLU A 7 26.50 8.88 11.63
CA GLU A 7 25.84 10.18 11.47
C GLU A 7 24.32 10.00 11.56
N ALA A 8 23.68 10.82 12.38
CA ALA A 8 22.21 10.85 12.46
C ALA A 8 21.64 11.59 11.26
N VAL A 9 20.78 10.94 10.50
CA VAL A 9 20.09 11.53 9.33
C VAL A 9 18.59 11.60 9.56
N ASP A 10 17.93 12.60 8.98
CA ASP A 10 16.48 12.78 9.12
C ASP A 10 15.67 11.70 8.41
N SER A 11 16.19 11.14 7.33
CA SER A 11 15.58 10.04 6.60
C SER A 11 16.65 9.20 5.89
N GLU A 12 16.44 7.90 5.85
CA GLU A 12 17.34 6.95 5.18
C GLU A 12 16.54 6.03 4.26
N ARG A 13 17.20 5.53 3.23
CA ARG A 13 16.60 4.57 2.29
C ARG A 13 17.14 3.17 2.56
N ASP A 14 16.29 2.32 3.12
CA ASP A 14 16.61 0.91 3.35
C ASP A 14 15.74 0.00 2.48
N LEU A 15 16.34 -0.97 1.79
CA LEU A 15 15.67 -1.93 0.90
C LEU A 15 14.65 -1.29 -0.07
N GLY A 16 14.89 -0.04 -0.45
CA GLY A 16 14.02 0.70 -1.37
C GLY A 16 12.88 1.49 -0.69
N ILE A 17 12.73 1.40 0.62
CA ILE A 17 11.77 2.12 1.45
C ILE A 17 12.46 3.31 2.09
N ILE A 18 11.77 4.45 2.18
CA ILE A 18 12.25 5.61 2.93
C ILE A 18 11.74 5.51 4.35
N LEU A 19 12.67 5.43 5.28
CA LEU A 19 12.43 5.48 6.72
C LEU A 19 12.72 6.91 7.20
N ASP A 20 11.73 7.52 7.83
CA ASP A 20 11.82 8.84 8.44
C ASP A 20 12.14 8.68 9.93
N HIS A 21 12.94 9.58 10.51
CA HIS A 21 13.30 9.56 11.93
C HIS A 21 12.07 9.60 12.85
N THR A 22 10.93 10.13 12.37
CA THR A 22 9.66 10.16 13.11
C THR A 22 8.87 8.84 13.01
N GLY A 23 9.33 7.87 12.21
CA GLY A 23 8.61 6.62 11.93
C GLY A 23 7.32 6.78 11.12
N LYS A 24 7.08 7.96 10.52
CA LYS A 24 5.88 8.20 9.72
C LYS A 24 6.06 7.72 8.27
N PRO A 25 5.06 7.04 7.69
CA PRO A 25 5.14 6.55 6.32
C PRO A 25 4.92 7.63 5.25
N SER A 26 4.66 8.89 5.63
CA SER A 26 4.21 9.95 4.72
C SER A 26 5.18 10.23 3.58
N LEU A 27 6.51 10.22 3.85
CA LEU A 27 7.53 10.40 2.81
C LEU A 27 7.51 9.23 1.82
N GLN A 28 7.42 8.02 2.32
CA GLN A 28 7.34 6.82 1.47
C GLN A 28 6.04 6.82 0.65
N CYS A 29 4.90 7.17 1.23
CA CYS A 29 3.62 7.31 0.52
C CYS A 29 3.71 8.32 -0.62
N ALA A 30 4.32 9.49 -0.38
CA ALA A 30 4.52 10.51 -1.39
C ALA A 30 5.43 10.01 -2.53
N LYS A 31 6.53 9.32 -2.22
CA LYS A 31 7.45 8.75 -3.22
C LYS A 31 6.81 7.64 -4.03
N ALA A 32 6.08 6.72 -3.38
CA ALA A 32 5.35 5.65 -4.06
C ALA A 32 4.30 6.24 -5.04
N ALA A 33 3.52 7.21 -4.58
CA ALA A 33 2.53 7.89 -5.43
C ALA A 33 3.19 8.68 -6.58
N GLN A 34 4.31 9.36 -6.33
CA GLN A 34 5.08 10.05 -7.36
C GLN A 34 5.54 9.08 -8.45
N LYS A 35 6.14 7.95 -8.06
CA LYS A 35 6.59 6.92 -8.99
C LYS A 35 5.43 6.30 -9.76
N GLY A 36 4.34 5.93 -9.07
CA GLY A 36 3.12 5.42 -9.70
C GLY A 36 2.53 6.40 -10.72
N ASN A 37 2.47 7.69 -10.40
CA ASN A 37 2.02 8.74 -11.31
C ASN A 37 2.95 8.95 -12.50
N GLN A 38 4.26 8.84 -12.32
CA GLN A 38 5.25 8.91 -13.39
C GLN A 38 5.03 7.78 -14.41
N VAL A 39 4.96 6.55 -13.92
CA VAL A 39 4.74 5.36 -14.77
C VAL A 39 3.38 5.43 -15.46
N LEU A 40 2.31 5.77 -14.72
CA LEU A 40 0.99 5.98 -15.31
C LEU A 40 1.03 7.05 -16.42
N GLY A 41 1.72 8.16 -16.21
CA GLY A 41 1.89 9.20 -17.19
C GLY A 41 2.63 8.72 -18.45
N GLN A 42 3.65 7.87 -18.30
CA GLN A 42 4.35 7.24 -19.44
C GLN A 42 3.41 6.31 -20.21
N LEU A 43 2.69 5.43 -19.53
CA LEU A 43 1.71 4.55 -20.16
C LEU A 43 0.65 5.31 -20.95
N LEU A 44 0.09 6.37 -20.35
CA LEU A 44 -0.92 7.19 -21.00
C LEU A 44 -0.41 7.96 -22.23
N ARG A 45 0.87 8.23 -22.33
CA ARG A 45 1.49 8.83 -23.53
C ARG A 45 1.81 7.78 -24.59
N SER A 46 2.26 6.59 -24.18
CA SER A 46 2.66 5.53 -25.10
C SER A 46 1.47 4.79 -25.71
N PHE A 47 0.37 4.65 -24.97
CA PHE A 47 -0.83 3.94 -25.41
C PHE A 47 -1.99 4.92 -25.61
N GLN A 48 -2.48 5.02 -26.85
CA GLN A 48 -3.65 5.85 -27.17
C GLN A 48 -4.96 5.16 -26.81
N CYS A 49 -4.97 3.81 -26.78
CA CYS A 49 -6.12 3.03 -26.39
C CYS A 49 -6.50 3.29 -24.93
N ARG A 50 -7.76 3.68 -24.71
CA ARG A 50 -8.37 3.94 -23.38
C ARG A 50 -9.42 2.89 -23.01
N ASP A 51 -9.29 1.72 -23.61
CA ASP A 51 -10.16 0.59 -23.29
C ASP A 51 -9.94 0.12 -21.84
N LYS A 52 -11.06 -0.29 -21.21
CA LYS A 52 -11.04 -0.62 -19.77
C LYS A 52 -10.16 -1.84 -19.46
N GLU A 53 -10.21 -2.87 -20.30
CA GLU A 53 -9.45 -4.11 -20.11
C GLU A 53 -7.94 -3.83 -20.23
N VAL A 54 -7.54 -3.18 -21.32
CA VAL A 54 -6.13 -2.86 -21.61
C VAL A 54 -5.55 -1.96 -20.54
N LEU A 55 -6.22 -0.84 -20.22
CA LEU A 55 -5.71 0.12 -19.24
C LEU A 55 -5.67 -0.46 -17.84
N THR A 56 -6.65 -1.29 -17.48
CA THR A 56 -6.66 -1.99 -16.18
C THR A 56 -5.51 -2.98 -16.06
N GLN A 57 -5.18 -3.73 -17.11
CA GLN A 57 -4.05 -4.66 -17.09
C GLN A 57 -2.71 -3.91 -17.02
N LEU A 58 -2.53 -2.87 -17.82
CA LEU A 58 -1.33 -2.02 -17.75
C LEU A 58 -1.14 -1.43 -16.35
N TYR A 59 -2.21 -0.96 -15.73
CA TYR A 59 -2.18 -0.46 -14.36
C TYR A 59 -1.76 -1.54 -13.36
N LYS A 60 -2.37 -2.74 -13.42
CA LYS A 60 -2.07 -3.85 -12.52
C LYS A 60 -0.59 -4.29 -12.61
N VAL A 61 -0.02 -4.28 -13.81
CA VAL A 61 1.33 -4.78 -14.05
C VAL A 61 2.40 -3.72 -13.79
N PHE A 62 2.17 -2.48 -14.22
CA PHE A 62 3.23 -1.47 -14.23
C PHE A 62 3.09 -0.40 -13.14
N VAL A 63 1.87 -0.04 -12.74
CA VAL A 63 1.65 1.08 -11.80
C VAL A 63 1.46 0.59 -10.38
N ARG A 64 0.54 -0.35 -10.18
CA ARG A 64 0.16 -0.86 -8.86
C ARG A 64 1.32 -1.43 -8.04
N PRO A 65 2.30 -2.16 -8.62
CA PRO A 65 3.44 -2.66 -7.85
C PRO A 65 4.25 -1.55 -7.16
N HIS A 66 4.33 -0.36 -7.73
CA HIS A 66 4.99 0.78 -7.09
C HIS A 66 4.23 1.33 -5.89
N LEU A 67 2.90 1.15 -5.84
CA LEU A 67 2.04 1.61 -4.75
C LEU A 67 1.94 0.60 -3.61
N GLU A 68 2.28 -0.67 -3.88
CA GLU A 68 2.11 -1.79 -2.94
C GLU A 68 3.43 -2.46 -2.55
N TYR A 69 4.57 -2.03 -3.11
CA TYR A 69 5.88 -2.63 -2.79
C TYR A 69 6.18 -2.54 -1.30
N ALA A 70 6.38 -3.71 -0.67
CA ALA A 70 6.69 -3.85 0.75
C ALA A 70 5.74 -3.06 1.68
N ILE A 71 4.45 -2.97 1.31
CA ILE A 71 3.43 -2.14 1.98
C ILE A 71 3.29 -2.47 3.48
N GLN A 72 3.57 -3.70 3.89
CA GLN A 72 3.53 -4.13 5.28
C GLN A 72 4.55 -3.38 6.16
N ALA A 73 5.67 -2.93 5.57
CA ALA A 73 6.70 -2.21 6.31
C ALA A 73 6.38 -0.72 6.52
N TRP A 74 5.52 -0.13 5.69
CA TRP A 74 5.20 1.31 5.72
C TRP A 74 3.71 1.62 5.57
N CYS A 75 2.84 0.70 5.93
CA CYS A 75 1.39 0.82 5.76
C CYS A 75 0.87 2.20 6.21
N PRO A 76 0.23 2.99 5.31
CA PRO A 76 -0.30 4.29 5.67
C PRO A 76 -1.49 4.14 6.62
N TYR A 77 -1.47 4.91 7.72
CA TYR A 77 -2.53 4.94 8.73
C TYR A 77 -3.28 6.28 8.76
N THR A 78 -2.72 7.33 8.17
CA THR A 78 -3.42 8.62 8.08
C THR A 78 -4.30 8.69 6.83
N VAL A 79 -5.46 9.33 6.93
CA VAL A 79 -6.37 9.55 5.80
C VAL A 79 -5.66 10.25 4.64
N LYS A 80 -4.81 11.25 4.96
CA LYS A 80 -4.01 11.99 3.98
C LYS A 80 -3.12 11.06 3.14
N ASP A 81 -2.38 10.16 3.79
CA ASP A 81 -1.44 9.27 3.12
C ASP A 81 -2.18 8.19 2.30
N ILE A 82 -3.28 7.67 2.84
CA ILE A 82 -4.17 6.75 2.12
C ILE A 82 -4.69 7.41 0.84
N GLU A 83 -5.15 8.67 0.93
CA GLU A 83 -5.66 9.40 -0.22
C GLU A 83 -4.60 9.71 -1.27
N VAL A 84 -3.37 9.99 -0.86
CA VAL A 84 -2.25 10.25 -1.79
C VAL A 84 -2.04 9.06 -2.72
N LEU A 85 -2.05 7.83 -2.17
CA LEU A 85 -1.95 6.61 -2.97
C LEU A 85 -3.20 6.36 -3.82
N GLU A 86 -4.39 6.51 -3.23
CA GLU A 86 -5.66 6.27 -3.91
C GLU A 86 -5.88 7.24 -5.09
N LYS A 87 -5.37 8.46 -5.01
CA LYS A 87 -5.42 9.46 -6.11
C LYS A 87 -4.77 8.94 -7.39
N VAL A 88 -3.75 8.09 -7.31
CA VAL A 88 -3.11 7.48 -8.50
C VAL A 88 -4.10 6.52 -9.19
N GLN A 89 -4.78 5.65 -8.43
CA GLN A 89 -5.80 4.76 -8.96
C GLN A 89 -7.00 5.53 -9.51
N LYS A 90 -7.48 6.54 -8.78
CA LYS A 90 -8.54 7.45 -9.25
C LYS A 90 -8.19 8.13 -10.58
N ARG A 91 -6.92 8.56 -10.73
CA ARG A 91 -6.44 9.15 -11.99
C ARG A 91 -6.50 8.14 -13.13
N MET A 92 -6.07 6.89 -12.93
CA MET A 92 -6.17 5.83 -13.94
C MET A 92 -7.62 5.59 -14.36
N VAL A 93 -8.52 5.40 -13.38
CA VAL A 93 -9.96 5.15 -13.64
C VAL A 93 -10.62 6.27 -14.43
N ARG A 94 -10.20 7.54 -14.21
CA ARG A 94 -10.72 8.70 -14.99
C ARG A 94 -10.31 8.67 -16.46
N GLN A 95 -9.24 7.96 -16.82
CA GLN A 95 -8.78 7.85 -18.22
C GLN A 95 -9.59 6.85 -19.03
N ILE A 96 -10.40 6.02 -18.40
CA ILE A 96 -11.30 5.08 -19.09
C ILE A 96 -12.52 5.87 -19.57
N THR A 97 -12.54 6.22 -20.85
CA THR A 97 -13.55 7.12 -21.45
C THR A 97 -14.94 6.52 -21.51
N SER A 98 -15.05 5.20 -21.57
CA SER A 98 -16.33 4.49 -21.69
C SER A 98 -17.14 4.41 -20.38
N MET A 99 -16.61 4.93 -19.26
CA MET A 99 -17.21 4.71 -17.95
C MET A 99 -17.77 6.01 -17.34
N ARG A 100 -19.07 6.00 -17.07
CA ARG A 100 -19.76 7.04 -16.28
C ARG A 100 -20.09 6.52 -14.90
N GLY A 101 -20.21 7.41 -13.91
CA GLY A 101 -20.59 7.07 -12.53
C GLY A 101 -19.54 7.50 -11.51
N THR A 102 -19.78 7.17 -10.25
CA THR A 102 -18.89 7.41 -9.11
C THR A 102 -17.59 6.58 -9.22
N TYR A 103 -16.62 6.88 -8.36
CA TYR A 103 -15.36 6.13 -8.35
C TYR A 103 -15.60 4.65 -7.99
N GLU A 104 -16.42 4.40 -6.99
CA GLU A 104 -16.77 3.07 -6.49
C GLU A 104 -17.50 2.24 -7.58
N GLU A 105 -18.46 2.82 -8.25
CA GLU A 105 -19.17 2.18 -9.37
C GLU A 105 -18.22 1.81 -10.52
N LYS A 106 -17.26 2.67 -10.81
CA LYS A 106 -16.25 2.41 -11.83
C LYS A 106 -15.31 1.27 -11.41
N LEU A 107 -14.86 1.25 -10.16
CA LEU A 107 -14.05 0.16 -9.63
C LEU A 107 -14.79 -1.18 -9.72
N ALA A 108 -16.06 -1.23 -9.32
CA ALA A 108 -16.87 -2.43 -9.44
C ALA A 108 -16.97 -2.93 -10.89
N LYS A 109 -17.16 -2.03 -11.86
CA LYS A 109 -17.25 -2.37 -13.30
C LYS A 109 -15.95 -2.93 -13.89
N ILE A 110 -14.78 -2.57 -13.33
CA ILE A 110 -13.48 -3.07 -13.80
C ILE A 110 -12.91 -4.19 -12.90
N GLY A 111 -13.65 -4.56 -11.85
CA GLY A 111 -13.24 -5.62 -10.92
C GLY A 111 -11.96 -5.27 -10.15
N LEU A 112 -11.82 -3.99 -9.76
CA LEU A 112 -10.71 -3.55 -8.91
C LEU A 112 -11.25 -3.14 -7.54
N PRO A 113 -10.69 -3.67 -6.45
CA PRO A 113 -10.89 -3.11 -5.12
C PRO A 113 -10.11 -1.79 -4.96
N THR A 114 -10.44 -1.04 -3.93
CA THR A 114 -9.60 0.09 -3.50
C THR A 114 -8.22 -0.39 -3.03
N LEU A 115 -7.23 0.48 -3.07
CA LEU A 115 -5.91 0.15 -2.52
C LEU A 115 -5.96 -0.10 -1.01
N GLN A 116 -6.89 0.55 -0.31
CA GLN A 116 -7.10 0.32 1.12
C GLN A 116 -7.65 -1.09 1.41
N GLU A 117 -8.69 -1.54 0.72
CA GLU A 117 -9.21 -2.91 0.84
C GLU A 117 -8.16 -3.97 0.55
N ARG A 118 -7.32 -3.72 -0.45
CA ARG A 118 -6.22 -4.63 -0.78
C ARG A 118 -5.18 -4.72 0.33
N ARG A 119 -4.84 -3.59 0.98
CA ARG A 119 -3.93 -3.57 2.13
C ARG A 119 -4.48 -4.38 3.29
N VAL A 120 -5.71 -4.10 3.70
CA VAL A 120 -6.38 -4.84 4.78
C VAL A 120 -6.40 -6.35 4.48
N ARG A 121 -6.76 -6.73 3.26
CA ARG A 121 -6.73 -8.14 2.85
C ARG A 121 -5.30 -8.72 2.90
N GLY A 122 -4.30 -7.96 2.48
CA GLY A 122 -2.88 -8.36 2.55
C GLY A 122 -2.44 -8.62 3.99
N ASP A 123 -2.78 -7.70 4.88
CA ASP A 123 -2.45 -7.81 6.31
C ASP A 123 -3.13 -9.02 6.95
N CYS A 124 -4.41 -9.29 6.64
CA CYS A 124 -5.10 -10.50 7.09
C CYS A 124 -4.43 -11.78 6.58
N ILE A 125 -3.99 -11.82 5.32
CA ILE A 125 -3.28 -12.97 4.75
C ILE A 125 -1.94 -13.19 5.44
N GLU A 126 -1.16 -12.13 5.67
CA GLU A 126 0.14 -12.26 6.36
C GLU A 126 -0.04 -12.65 7.83
N THR A 127 -1.02 -12.11 8.53
CA THR A 127 -1.36 -12.52 9.89
C THR A 127 -1.74 -14.02 9.93
N PHE A 128 -2.58 -14.47 9.00
CA PHE A 128 -2.94 -15.89 8.90
C PHE A 128 -1.70 -16.76 8.66
N LYS A 129 -0.79 -16.36 7.77
CA LYS A 129 0.45 -17.10 7.51
C LYS A 129 1.34 -17.19 8.75
N MET A 130 1.47 -16.09 9.50
CA MET A 130 2.25 -16.06 10.74
C MET A 130 1.66 -17.01 11.78
N LEU A 131 0.35 -16.98 12.01
CA LEU A 131 -0.34 -17.81 12.99
C LEU A 131 -0.27 -19.32 12.66
N ASN A 132 -0.27 -19.67 11.37
CA ASN A 132 -0.24 -21.05 10.92
C ASN A 132 1.18 -21.57 10.58
N GLY A 133 2.23 -20.83 10.93
CA GLY A 133 3.61 -21.25 10.75
C GLY A 133 4.11 -21.30 9.29
N PHE A 134 3.39 -20.66 8.36
CA PHE A 134 3.83 -20.54 6.96
C PHE A 134 4.99 -19.54 6.78
N THR A 135 5.27 -18.73 7.81
CA THR A 135 6.41 -17.81 7.85
C THR A 135 7.34 -18.18 9.00
N ARG A 136 8.64 -17.91 8.84
CA ARG A 136 9.65 -18.18 9.89
C ARG A 136 9.67 -17.11 11.00
N VAL A 137 8.60 -16.35 11.15
CA VAL A 137 8.47 -15.33 12.19
C VAL A 137 7.92 -15.93 13.46
N ASN A 138 8.57 -15.69 14.59
CA ASN A 138 8.03 -16.11 15.88
C ASN A 138 6.83 -15.23 16.25
N HIS A 139 5.63 -15.72 16.01
CA HIS A 139 4.37 -15.01 16.25
C HIS A 139 4.11 -14.70 17.73
N GLU A 140 4.63 -15.52 18.66
CA GLU A 140 4.47 -15.32 20.10
C GLU A 140 5.07 -13.98 20.57
N ILE A 141 6.23 -13.59 19.99
CA ILE A 141 6.85 -12.31 20.31
C ILE A 141 5.96 -11.15 19.87
N TRP A 142 5.40 -11.22 18.67
CA TRP A 142 4.54 -10.15 18.12
C TRP A 142 3.20 -10.07 18.85
N LEU A 143 2.55 -11.21 19.11
CA LEU A 143 1.27 -11.26 19.81
C LEU A 143 1.40 -10.87 21.29
N SER A 144 2.51 -11.21 21.95
CA SER A 144 2.76 -10.78 23.32
C SER A 144 2.94 -9.26 23.46
N ILE A 145 3.50 -8.61 22.43
CA ILE A 145 3.59 -7.14 22.36
C ILE A 145 2.19 -6.53 22.20
N MET A 146 1.35 -7.11 21.36
CA MET A 146 -0.03 -6.62 21.16
C MET A 146 -0.93 -6.83 22.40
N SER A 147 -0.75 -7.92 23.15
CA SER A 147 -1.53 -8.18 24.38
C SER A 147 -1.17 -7.24 25.54
N ARG A 148 0.00 -6.60 25.49
CA ARG A 148 0.43 -5.59 26.47
C ARG A 148 -0.11 -4.19 26.20
N THR A 149 -0.59 -3.92 24.99
CA THR A 149 -1.29 -2.67 24.68
C THR A 149 -2.78 -2.85 24.91
N GLU A 150 -3.36 -2.11 25.84
CA GLU A 150 -4.77 -2.22 26.28
C GLU A 150 -5.84 -2.13 25.18
N GLY A 151 -5.44 -1.93 23.92
CA GLY A 151 -6.32 -1.91 22.75
C GLY A 151 -6.62 -3.28 22.12
N ALA A 152 -5.92 -4.36 22.49
CA ALA A 152 -6.09 -5.67 21.85
C ALA A 152 -7.33 -6.45 22.34
N GLN A 153 -7.88 -6.10 23.50
CA GLN A 153 -9.10 -6.74 24.02
C GLN A 153 -10.36 -6.41 23.21
N ALA A 154 -10.38 -5.28 22.51
CA ALA A 154 -11.54 -4.88 21.70
C ALA A 154 -11.69 -5.65 20.37
N LEU A 155 -10.64 -6.34 19.90
CA LEU A 155 -10.67 -7.10 18.64
C LEU A 155 -11.00 -8.58 18.82
N LEU A 156 -10.93 -9.10 20.04
CA LEU A 156 -11.23 -10.51 20.35
C LEU A 156 -12.66 -10.77 20.89
N SER A 157 -13.44 -9.70 21.07
CA SER A 157 -14.83 -9.79 21.58
C SER A 157 -15.89 -9.73 20.48
N TYR A 158 -15.55 -10.04 19.22
CA TYR A 158 -16.56 -10.25 18.18
C TYR A 158 -17.04 -11.71 18.26
N ASP A 159 -18.01 -11.96 19.12
CA ASP A 159 -18.83 -13.17 19.13
C ASP A 159 -19.88 -13.06 18.00
N PRO A 160 -20.13 -14.14 17.24
CA PRO A 160 -21.00 -14.16 16.06
C PRO A 160 -22.47 -13.96 16.35
#